data_3286babcbb58d54ffe52182740f92c7b
#
_entry.id   3286babcbb58d54ffe52182740f92c7b
#
_cell.length_a   1.000
_cell.length_b   1.000
_cell.length_c   1.000
_cell.angle_alpha   90.00
_cell.angle_beta   90.00
_cell.angle_gamma   90.00
#
_symmetry.space_group_name_H-M   'P 1'
#
loop_
_entity.id
_entity.type
_entity.pdbx_description
1 polymer ?
#
loop_
_entity_poly.entity_id
_entity_poly.type
_entity_poly.pdbx_seq_one_letter_code
_entity_poly.pdbx_strand_id
1 'polypeptide(L)'
;QCAATATLSVTITPQLTPAFDAIGPLCQNSTAPALPATSNNGISGTWNPATINTAIAGTTVYTFTPSAGQCGTSATLSITIADQITPTFDAVGPLCQNSAAPVLPTTSNNGINGTWNPAVISTATVGTTVYTFTPAGGQCGATTTLSVTIATQVTPTFDAIGTLCQNSTAPVLPATSNNGISGTWNPATINTATAGTTTYTFTPAAGQCGTTTTLSVTIDPQVTPTFAPIANICQNSTAPALPATSVNGISGTWNPATINTTTAGT
;
A
#
# COMPACT_ATOMS: atom_id res chain seq x y z
N GLN A 1 40.43 66.83 73.26
CA GLN A 1 39.99 66.70 71.88
C GLN A 1 38.49 67.00 71.80
N CYS A 2 38.07 68.04 71.05
CA CYS A 2 36.65 68.29 70.73
C CYS A 2 36.26 67.36 69.55
N ALA A 3 35.33 66.42 69.86
CA ALA A 3 34.83 65.50 68.86
C ALA A 3 33.65 66.12 68.13
N ALA A 4 33.70 66.18 66.81
CA ALA A 4 32.54 66.48 65.93
C ALA A 4 31.66 65.27 65.76
N THR A 5 30.34 65.42 65.76
CA THR A 5 29.39 64.36 65.45
C THR A 5 29.36 64.10 63.97
N ALA A 6 29.52 62.84 63.53
CA ALA A 6 29.31 62.38 62.19
C ALA A 6 28.00 61.57 62.09
N THR A 7 27.19 61.77 61.10
CA THR A 7 25.99 60.97 60.83
C THR A 7 26.27 60.00 59.67
N LEU A 8 25.93 58.70 59.84
CA LEU A 8 25.97 57.69 58.85
C LEU A 8 24.50 57.41 58.41
N SER A 9 24.19 57.64 57.13
CA SER A 9 22.90 57.28 56.58
C SER A 9 22.93 55.86 55.96
N VAL A 10 22.05 55.03 56.42
CA VAL A 10 21.88 53.68 55.88
C VAL A 10 20.49 53.57 55.25
N THR A 11 20.41 53.21 53.97
CA THR A 11 19.16 52.97 53.26
C THR A 11 18.90 51.45 53.23
N ILE A 12 17.75 51.03 53.74
CA ILE A 12 17.30 49.62 53.67
C ILE A 12 16.28 49.52 52.51
N THR A 13 16.64 48.77 51.47
CA THR A 13 15.74 48.51 50.33
C THR A 13 14.95 47.23 50.56
N PRO A 14 13.62 47.22 50.19
CA PRO A 14 12.81 46.02 50.28
C PRO A 14 13.38 44.88 49.44
N GLN A 15 13.20 43.65 49.92
CA GLN A 15 13.60 42.44 49.24
C GLN A 15 12.57 42.12 48.13
N LEU A 16 13.03 41.86 46.88
CA LEU A 16 12.20 41.54 45.73
C LEU A 16 12.34 40.04 45.40
N THR A 17 11.22 39.40 45.04
CA THR A 17 11.27 38.03 44.52
C THR A 17 11.48 38.08 42.99
N PRO A 18 12.55 37.47 42.45
CA PRO A 18 12.78 37.41 41.01
C PRO A 18 11.63 36.71 40.32
N ALA A 19 11.15 37.30 39.21
CA ALA A 19 10.07 36.75 38.38
C ALA A 19 10.63 36.35 37.02
N PHE A 20 10.19 35.19 36.50
CA PHE A 20 10.60 34.63 35.24
C PHE A 20 9.40 34.15 34.46
N ASP A 21 9.47 34.26 33.10
CA ASP A 21 8.49 33.63 32.25
C ASP A 21 8.62 32.10 32.30
N ALA A 22 7.49 31.42 32.21
CA ALA A 22 7.47 29.97 32.16
C ALA A 22 8.19 29.51 30.87
N ILE A 23 9.13 28.58 31.03
CA ILE A 23 9.66 27.84 29.92
C ILE A 23 8.71 26.66 29.73
N GLY A 24 7.93 26.68 28.61
CA GLY A 24 6.90 25.67 28.32
C GLY A 24 7.49 24.26 28.24
N PRO A 25 6.68 23.22 28.17
CA PRO A 25 7.19 21.88 28.04
C PRO A 25 8.11 21.77 26.84
N LEU A 26 9.33 21.25 27.07
CA LEU A 26 10.33 20.96 26.02
C LEU A 26 10.25 19.47 25.68
N CYS A 27 10.65 19.13 24.48
CA CYS A 27 10.71 17.73 24.08
C CYS A 27 12.06 17.11 24.43
N GLN A 28 12.06 15.84 24.75
CA GLN A 28 13.30 15.08 24.94
C GLN A 28 14.21 15.20 23.70
N ASN A 29 15.50 15.42 23.93
CA ASN A 29 16.53 15.63 22.92
C ASN A 29 16.35 16.89 22.05
N SER A 30 15.43 17.80 22.39
CA SER A 30 15.32 19.09 21.70
C SER A 30 16.41 20.06 22.15
N THR A 31 16.65 21.08 21.34
CA THR A 31 17.56 22.17 21.74
C THR A 31 16.95 22.95 22.92
N ALA A 32 17.68 23.00 24.03
CA ALA A 32 17.26 23.73 25.21
C ALA A 32 17.48 25.22 25.04
N PRO A 33 16.53 26.10 25.46
CA PRO A 33 16.81 27.52 25.58
C PRO A 33 17.77 27.80 26.74
N ALA A 34 18.49 28.93 26.67
CA ALA A 34 19.29 29.37 27.80
C ALA A 34 18.41 29.89 28.93
N LEU A 35 18.77 29.60 30.18
CA LEU A 35 18.15 30.18 31.36
C LEU A 35 18.52 31.68 31.42
N PRO A 36 17.56 32.60 31.68
CA PRO A 36 17.83 34.04 31.70
C PRO A 36 18.73 34.41 32.90
N ALA A 37 19.82 35.15 32.64
CA ALA A 37 20.73 35.59 33.69
C ALA A 37 20.15 36.72 34.54
N THR A 38 19.06 37.37 34.10
CA THR A 38 18.39 38.46 34.79
C THR A 38 16.88 38.21 34.79
N SER A 39 16.22 38.38 35.89
CA SER A 39 14.76 38.21 36.05
C SER A 39 14.01 39.35 35.34
N ASN A 40 12.70 39.17 35.06
CA ASN A 40 11.83 40.16 34.44
C ASN A 40 11.75 41.49 35.22
N ASN A 41 12.00 41.42 36.56
CA ASN A 41 12.01 42.58 37.42
C ASN A 41 13.43 43.08 37.79
N GLY A 42 14.45 42.71 36.96
CA GLY A 42 15.78 43.33 36.97
C GLY A 42 16.81 42.77 37.98
N ILE A 43 16.53 41.65 38.61
CA ILE A 43 17.47 40.97 39.52
C ILE A 43 18.40 40.06 38.72
N SER A 44 19.70 40.31 38.77
CA SER A 44 20.71 39.44 38.14
C SER A 44 21.15 38.34 39.11
N GLY A 45 21.49 37.16 38.57
CA GLY A 45 21.88 36.03 39.38
C GLY A 45 22.32 34.82 38.56
N THR A 46 22.37 33.67 39.25
CA THR A 46 22.79 32.39 38.66
C THR A 46 21.80 31.29 38.95
N TRP A 47 21.75 30.31 38.04
CA TRP A 47 20.88 29.14 38.18
C TRP A 47 21.64 27.90 38.67
N ASN A 48 20.95 27.06 39.42
CA ASN A 48 21.40 25.72 39.78
C ASN A 48 20.21 24.72 39.58
N PRO A 49 20.32 23.76 38.64
CA PRO A 49 21.38 23.55 37.62
C PRO A 49 21.55 24.76 36.70
N ALA A 50 22.76 24.97 36.16
CA ALA A 50 23.07 26.10 35.31
C ALA A 50 22.50 26.01 33.85
N THR A 51 22.21 24.79 33.39
CA THR A 51 21.69 24.52 32.05
C THR A 51 20.54 23.53 32.07
N ILE A 52 19.64 23.65 31.12
CA ILE A 52 18.53 22.72 30.95
C ILE A 52 19.04 21.45 30.25
N ASN A 53 18.83 20.29 30.89
CA ASN A 53 19.13 18.99 30.29
C ASN A 53 17.86 18.41 29.67
N THR A 54 17.82 18.30 28.35
CA THR A 54 16.69 17.71 27.61
C THR A 54 16.86 16.22 27.33
N ALA A 55 17.97 15.59 27.70
CA ALA A 55 18.21 14.17 27.40
C ALA A 55 17.29 13.22 28.20
N ILE A 56 16.80 13.67 29.35
CA ILE A 56 15.98 12.85 30.25
C ILE A 56 14.61 13.51 30.42
N ALA A 57 13.55 12.77 30.15
CA ALA A 57 12.18 13.23 30.37
C ALA A 57 11.88 13.33 31.88
N GLY A 58 11.01 14.26 32.23
CA GLY A 58 10.62 14.54 33.60
C GLY A 58 10.63 16.02 33.93
N THR A 59 10.32 16.38 35.17
CA THR A 59 10.30 17.77 35.67
C THR A 59 11.49 18.02 36.56
N THR A 60 12.27 19.05 36.24
CA THR A 60 13.42 19.51 37.02
C THR A 60 13.13 20.91 37.57
N VAL A 61 13.43 21.11 38.85
CA VAL A 61 13.35 22.43 39.51
C VAL A 61 14.71 23.10 39.42
N TYR A 62 14.75 24.28 38.84
CA TYR A 62 15.92 25.16 38.74
C TYR A 62 15.80 26.25 39.79
N THR A 63 16.84 26.48 40.59
CA THR A 63 16.86 27.50 41.62
C THR A 63 17.72 28.68 41.17
N PHE A 64 17.12 29.86 41.15
CA PHE A 64 17.81 31.12 40.91
C PHE A 64 18.31 31.73 42.18
N THR A 65 19.59 32.07 42.22
CA THR A 65 20.23 32.77 43.34
C THR A 65 20.66 34.13 42.88
N PRO A 66 20.10 35.23 43.45
CA PRO A 66 20.54 36.59 43.14
C PRO A 66 22.04 36.80 43.42
N SER A 67 22.67 37.62 42.61
CA SER A 67 24.08 38.02 42.81
C SER A 67 24.24 38.86 44.08
N ALA A 68 25.43 38.86 44.67
CA ALA A 68 25.75 39.67 45.86
C ALA A 68 25.46 41.16 45.57
N GLY A 69 24.83 41.82 46.56
CA GLY A 69 24.42 43.23 46.45
C GLY A 69 23.05 43.46 45.81
N GLN A 70 22.37 42.43 45.29
CA GLN A 70 21.00 42.49 44.83
C GLN A 70 20.04 42.21 46.02
N CYS A 71 19.08 43.12 46.24
CA CYS A 71 18.05 42.89 47.30
C CYS A 71 16.99 41.92 46.83
N GLY A 72 17.35 40.67 46.45
CA GLY A 72 16.47 39.64 45.95
C GLY A 72 16.45 38.38 46.82
N THR A 73 15.30 37.67 46.85
CA THR A 73 15.19 36.32 47.39
C THR A 73 15.53 35.29 46.33
N SER A 74 15.83 34.05 46.71
CA SER A 74 15.89 32.96 45.72
C SER A 74 14.53 32.69 45.11
N ALA A 75 14.51 32.27 43.85
CA ALA A 75 13.29 31.89 43.13
C ALA A 75 13.50 30.52 42.45
N THR A 76 12.40 29.84 42.13
CA THR A 76 12.46 28.55 41.44
C THR A 76 11.68 28.57 40.12
N LEU A 77 12.16 27.83 39.14
CA LEU A 77 11.49 27.59 37.88
C LEU A 77 11.41 26.08 37.62
N SER A 78 10.23 25.55 37.47
CA SER A 78 10.00 24.14 37.10
C SER A 78 9.92 23.98 35.60
N ILE A 79 10.77 23.15 35.02
CA ILE A 79 10.81 22.88 33.56
C ILE A 79 10.52 21.40 33.35
N THR A 80 9.52 21.11 32.53
CA THR A 80 9.15 19.74 32.18
C THR A 80 9.67 19.38 30.81
N ILE A 81 10.34 18.25 30.72
CA ILE A 81 10.80 17.62 29.48
C ILE A 81 9.83 16.47 29.22
N ALA A 82 9.08 16.55 28.11
CA ALA A 82 8.15 15.51 27.67
C ALA A 82 8.88 14.41 26.93
N ASP A 83 8.41 13.17 27.09
CA ASP A 83 8.92 12.01 26.34
C ASP A 83 8.79 12.23 24.82
N GLN A 84 9.75 11.70 24.07
CA GLN A 84 9.69 11.67 22.63
C GLN A 84 8.81 10.51 22.16
N ILE A 85 7.79 10.81 21.34
CA ILE A 85 6.85 9.83 20.79
C ILE A 85 7.28 9.48 19.36
N THR A 86 7.44 8.19 19.04
CA THR A 86 7.68 7.74 17.67
C THR A 86 6.34 7.61 16.94
N PRO A 87 6.10 8.40 15.87
CA PRO A 87 4.90 8.26 15.06
C PRO A 87 4.81 6.87 14.40
N THR A 88 3.62 6.29 14.39
CA THR A 88 3.35 4.99 13.77
C THR A 88 2.36 5.13 12.62
N PHE A 89 2.55 4.33 11.56
CA PHE A 89 1.73 4.33 10.36
C PHE A 89 1.47 2.90 9.91
N ASP A 90 0.33 2.69 9.25
CA ASP A 90 0.04 1.44 8.61
C ASP A 90 0.98 1.24 7.40
N ALA A 91 1.37 -0.01 7.17
CA ALA A 91 2.18 -0.33 6.01
C ALA A 91 1.39 -0.07 4.73
N VAL A 92 2.00 0.63 3.79
CA VAL A 92 1.50 0.68 2.42
C VAL A 92 2.05 -0.55 1.71
N GLY A 93 1.15 -1.51 1.40
CA GLY A 93 1.52 -2.74 0.69
C GLY A 93 2.14 -2.45 -0.67
N PRO A 94 2.74 -3.47 -1.33
CA PRO A 94 3.29 -3.25 -2.66
C PRO A 94 2.22 -2.71 -3.60
N LEU A 95 2.54 -1.61 -4.29
CA LEU A 95 1.70 -0.99 -5.31
C LEU A 95 2.19 -1.41 -6.69
N CYS A 96 1.29 -1.45 -7.66
CA CYS A 96 1.67 -1.74 -9.03
C CYS A 96 2.13 -0.49 -9.76
N GLN A 97 3.09 -0.64 -10.66
CA GLN A 97 3.53 0.45 -11.51
C GLN A 97 2.34 1.10 -12.24
N ASN A 98 2.30 2.43 -12.28
CA ASN A 98 1.24 3.25 -12.86
C ASN A 98 -0.17 3.06 -12.24
N SER A 99 -0.29 2.39 -11.09
CA SER A 99 -1.55 2.34 -10.36
C SER A 99 -1.82 3.65 -9.59
N ALA A 100 -3.07 3.85 -9.18
CA ALA A 100 -3.40 4.96 -8.28
C ALA A 100 -2.68 4.80 -6.94
N ALA A 101 -1.96 5.84 -6.52
CA ALA A 101 -1.26 5.87 -5.24
C ALA A 101 -2.20 6.31 -4.11
N PRO A 102 -2.13 5.70 -2.93
CA PRO A 102 -2.82 6.23 -1.75
C PRO A 102 -2.17 7.54 -1.29
N VAL A 103 -2.95 8.36 -0.60
CA VAL A 103 -2.45 9.59 0.01
C VAL A 103 -1.74 9.26 1.32
N LEU A 104 -0.56 9.83 1.54
CA LEU A 104 0.14 9.70 2.81
C LEU A 104 -0.61 10.47 3.91
N PRO A 105 -0.90 9.84 5.07
CA PRO A 105 -1.65 10.49 6.14
C PRO A 105 -0.82 11.61 6.79
N THR A 106 -1.44 12.76 7.04
CA THR A 106 -0.80 13.91 7.72
C THR A 106 -0.76 13.74 9.24
N THR A 107 -1.46 12.75 9.77
CA THR A 107 -1.51 12.41 11.20
C THR A 107 -1.17 10.93 11.36
N SER A 108 -0.27 10.61 12.28
CA SER A 108 0.10 9.23 12.61
C SER A 108 -1.01 8.51 13.38
N ASN A 109 -0.97 7.17 13.44
CA ASN A 109 -1.94 6.34 14.18
C ASN A 109 -2.00 6.68 15.66
N ASN A 110 -0.91 7.22 16.21
CA ASN A 110 -0.81 7.66 17.61
C ASN A 110 -0.92 9.18 17.78
N GLY A 111 -1.52 9.90 16.80
CA GLY A 111 -1.99 11.27 16.94
C GLY A 111 -0.95 12.37 16.69
N ILE A 112 0.22 12.07 16.15
CA ILE A 112 1.26 13.07 15.83
C ILE A 112 0.99 13.62 14.43
N ASN A 113 0.82 14.93 14.30
CA ASN A 113 0.71 15.62 13.01
C ASN A 113 2.08 15.95 12.43
N GLY A 114 2.19 15.96 11.11
CA GLY A 114 3.45 16.26 10.46
C GLY A 114 3.37 16.25 8.94
N THR A 115 4.53 16.21 8.30
CA THR A 115 4.67 16.24 6.84
C THR A 115 5.61 15.16 6.35
N TRP A 116 5.39 14.71 5.12
CA TRP A 116 6.20 13.70 4.45
C TRP A 116 7.17 14.32 3.45
N ASN A 117 8.34 13.71 3.34
CA ASN A 117 9.30 13.96 2.28
C ASN A 117 9.81 12.61 1.70
N PRO A 118 9.56 12.32 0.41
CA PRO A 118 8.68 13.03 -0.54
C PRO A 118 7.23 13.17 -0.06
N ALA A 119 6.51 14.20 -0.51
CA ALA A 119 5.16 14.51 -0.04
C ALA A 119 4.06 13.59 -0.61
N VAL A 120 4.33 12.94 -1.76
CA VAL A 120 3.38 12.08 -2.47
C VAL A 120 4.07 10.81 -2.94
N ILE A 121 3.29 9.71 -2.99
CA ILE A 121 3.77 8.43 -3.53
C ILE A 121 3.74 8.50 -5.06
N SER A 122 4.89 8.26 -5.70
CA SER A 122 4.97 8.07 -7.14
C SER A 122 4.97 6.59 -7.48
N THR A 123 4.05 6.15 -8.34
CA THR A 123 3.99 4.77 -8.84
C THR A 123 4.62 4.62 -10.22
N ALA A 124 5.20 5.68 -10.79
CA ALA A 124 5.75 5.67 -12.15
C ALA A 124 6.98 4.78 -12.30
N THR A 125 7.82 4.67 -11.27
CA THR A 125 9.08 3.92 -11.30
C THR A 125 9.04 2.74 -10.35
N VAL A 126 9.41 1.57 -10.83
CA VAL A 126 9.57 0.33 -10.04
C VAL A 126 10.71 0.47 -9.04
N GLY A 127 10.52 -0.05 -7.85
CA GLY A 127 11.52 -0.03 -6.79
C GLY A 127 10.93 0.36 -5.45
N THR A 128 11.78 0.49 -4.44
CA THR A 128 11.38 0.91 -3.08
C THR A 128 11.84 2.33 -2.82
N THR A 129 10.89 3.17 -2.39
CA THR A 129 11.15 4.55 -1.96
C THR A 129 10.89 4.68 -0.47
N VAL A 130 11.79 5.35 0.23
CA VAL A 130 11.66 5.65 1.65
C VAL A 130 11.09 7.07 1.80
N TYR A 131 9.97 7.17 2.50
CA TYR A 131 9.30 8.41 2.84
C TYR A 131 9.60 8.75 4.28
N THR A 132 10.08 9.96 4.56
CA THR A 132 10.40 10.43 5.91
C THR A 132 9.27 11.32 6.42
N PHE A 133 8.71 10.95 7.56
CA PHE A 133 7.73 11.77 8.28
C PHE A 133 8.44 12.67 9.28
N THR A 134 8.18 13.98 9.19
CA THR A 134 8.70 14.99 10.12
C THR A 134 7.51 15.54 10.93
N PRO A 135 7.47 15.30 12.25
CA PRO A 135 6.44 15.88 13.12
C PRO A 135 6.40 17.39 13.08
N ALA A 136 5.21 17.97 13.21
CA ALA A 136 5.04 19.40 13.39
C ALA A 136 5.60 19.86 14.74
N GLY A 137 6.08 21.10 14.80
CA GLY A 137 6.66 21.67 16.02
C GLY A 137 5.74 21.57 17.24
N GLY A 138 6.30 21.33 18.41
CA GLY A 138 5.58 21.28 19.69
C GLY A 138 4.90 19.95 20.05
N GLN A 139 4.99 18.92 19.20
CA GLN A 139 4.32 17.63 19.46
C GLN A 139 5.23 16.54 20.04
N CYS A 140 6.48 16.84 20.36
CA CYS A 140 7.47 15.89 20.87
C CYS A 140 7.56 14.58 20.08
N GLY A 141 7.31 14.63 18.78
CA GLY A 141 7.42 13.49 17.87
C GLY A 141 8.85 13.31 17.37
N ALA A 142 9.29 12.05 17.25
CA ALA A 142 10.51 11.70 16.50
C ALA A 142 10.22 11.62 15.00
N THR A 143 11.23 11.85 14.16
CA THR A 143 11.14 11.51 12.75
C THR A 143 11.00 10.00 12.57
N THR A 144 10.18 9.55 11.62
CA THR A 144 10.05 8.13 11.29
C THR A 144 10.00 7.94 9.78
N THR A 145 10.15 6.72 9.31
CA THR A 145 10.17 6.41 7.89
C THR A 145 9.13 5.35 7.53
N LEU A 146 8.60 5.45 6.30
CA LEU A 146 7.73 4.48 5.67
C LEU A 146 8.35 4.06 4.33
N SER A 147 8.55 2.77 4.13
CA SER A 147 9.04 2.23 2.85
C SER A 147 7.85 1.79 2.00
N VAL A 148 7.78 2.27 0.76
CA VAL A 148 6.76 1.87 -0.21
C VAL A 148 7.44 1.23 -1.42
N THR A 149 7.02 0.02 -1.77
CA THR A 149 7.56 -0.72 -2.90
C THR A 149 6.59 -0.68 -4.09
N ILE A 150 7.09 -0.33 -5.26
CA ILE A 150 6.37 -0.36 -6.53
C ILE A 150 6.84 -1.59 -7.31
N ALA A 151 5.91 -2.50 -7.58
CA ALA A 151 6.16 -3.72 -8.32
C ALA A 151 5.92 -3.51 -9.82
N THR A 152 6.69 -4.25 -10.64
CA THR A 152 6.51 -4.26 -12.10
C THR A 152 5.13 -4.80 -12.47
N GLN A 153 4.51 -4.21 -13.49
CA GLN A 153 3.29 -4.74 -14.08
C GLN A 153 3.60 -5.94 -14.98
N VAL A 154 2.85 -7.04 -14.85
CA VAL A 154 3.05 -8.29 -15.58
C VAL A 154 1.82 -8.56 -16.46
N THR A 155 2.02 -8.90 -17.74
CA THR A 155 0.93 -9.33 -18.62
C THR A 155 0.71 -10.83 -18.40
N PRO A 156 -0.52 -11.26 -17.98
CA PRO A 156 -0.86 -12.67 -17.86
C PRO A 156 -0.77 -13.38 -19.20
N THR A 157 -0.21 -14.59 -19.20
CA THR A 157 -0.08 -15.43 -20.40
C THR A 157 -0.87 -16.71 -20.22
N PHE A 158 -1.50 -17.18 -21.30
CA PHE A 158 -2.32 -18.41 -21.35
C PHE A 158 -1.99 -19.19 -22.60
N ASP A 159 -2.13 -20.51 -22.52
CA ASP A 159 -2.05 -21.37 -23.68
C ASP A 159 -3.26 -21.13 -24.59
N ALA A 160 -3.04 -21.20 -25.90
CA ALA A 160 -4.12 -21.07 -26.87
C ALA A 160 -5.06 -22.29 -26.75
N ILE A 161 -6.36 -22.02 -26.71
CA ILE A 161 -7.38 -23.05 -26.86
C ILE A 161 -7.57 -23.28 -28.36
N GLY A 162 -7.31 -24.50 -28.82
CA GLY A 162 -7.55 -24.88 -30.19
C GLY A 162 -9.02 -24.70 -30.57
N THR A 163 -9.32 -24.80 -31.90
CA THR A 163 -10.69 -24.73 -32.41
C THR A 163 -11.55 -25.86 -31.80
N LEU A 164 -12.73 -25.52 -31.31
CA LEU A 164 -13.69 -26.46 -30.78
C LEU A 164 -14.83 -26.70 -31.77
N CYS A 165 -15.43 -27.87 -31.74
CA CYS A 165 -16.64 -28.13 -32.54
C CYS A 165 -17.89 -27.59 -31.82
N GLN A 166 -18.86 -27.13 -32.59
CA GLN A 166 -20.16 -26.74 -32.03
C GLN A 166 -20.79 -27.90 -31.26
N ASN A 167 -21.37 -27.57 -30.09
CA ASN A 167 -21.95 -28.50 -29.12
C ASN A 167 -20.96 -29.50 -28.47
N SER A 168 -19.64 -29.33 -28.65
CA SER A 168 -18.66 -30.13 -27.92
C SER A 168 -18.50 -29.67 -26.47
N THR A 169 -17.91 -30.53 -25.64
CA THR A 169 -17.59 -30.16 -24.27
C THR A 169 -16.50 -29.07 -24.25
N ALA A 170 -16.80 -27.93 -23.63
CA ALA A 170 -15.86 -26.83 -23.50
C ALA A 170 -14.81 -27.11 -22.41
N PRO A 171 -13.53 -26.76 -22.62
CA PRO A 171 -12.55 -26.74 -21.56
C PRO A 171 -12.86 -25.61 -20.56
N VAL A 172 -12.37 -25.75 -19.32
CA VAL A 172 -12.49 -24.71 -18.29
C VAL A 172 -11.41 -23.66 -18.54
N LEU A 173 -11.77 -22.39 -18.48
CA LEU A 173 -10.81 -21.30 -18.52
C LEU A 173 -9.99 -21.28 -17.22
N PRO A 174 -8.65 -21.25 -17.31
CA PRO A 174 -7.79 -21.32 -16.12
C PRO A 174 -7.93 -20.07 -15.24
N ALA A 175 -8.11 -20.25 -13.94
CA ALA A 175 -8.22 -19.15 -12.97
C ALA A 175 -6.87 -18.46 -12.68
N THR A 176 -5.75 -19.09 -13.09
CA THR A 176 -4.38 -18.58 -12.91
C THR A 176 -3.64 -18.70 -14.23
N SER A 177 -2.95 -17.64 -14.62
CA SER A 177 -2.13 -17.60 -15.85
C SER A 177 -0.86 -18.46 -15.73
N ASN A 178 -0.21 -18.77 -16.85
CA ASN A 178 1.03 -19.56 -16.89
C ASN A 178 2.17 -18.90 -16.11
N ASN A 179 2.14 -17.58 -15.97
CA ASN A 179 3.11 -16.78 -15.22
C ASN A 179 2.61 -16.37 -13.80
N GLY A 180 1.60 -17.09 -13.26
CA GLY A 180 1.24 -17.06 -11.85
C GLY A 180 0.26 -15.95 -11.42
N ILE A 181 -0.35 -15.22 -12.34
CA ILE A 181 -1.33 -14.18 -12.03
C ILE A 181 -2.72 -14.82 -11.92
N SER A 182 -3.36 -14.71 -10.76
CA SER A 182 -4.73 -15.16 -10.55
C SER A 182 -5.75 -14.08 -10.91
N GLY A 183 -6.92 -14.49 -11.38
CA GLY A 183 -7.95 -13.53 -11.81
C GLY A 183 -9.24 -14.22 -12.28
N THR A 184 -10.05 -13.47 -13.01
CA THR A 184 -11.36 -13.92 -13.50
C THR A 184 -11.53 -13.61 -14.98
N TRP A 185 -12.35 -14.44 -15.66
CA TRP A 185 -12.69 -14.28 -17.05
C TRP A 185 -14.06 -13.64 -17.25
N ASN A 186 -14.18 -12.85 -18.29
CA ASN A 186 -15.48 -12.36 -18.78
C ASN A 186 -15.52 -12.51 -20.33
N PRO A 187 -16.45 -13.35 -20.89
CA PRO A 187 -17.35 -14.28 -20.19
C PRO A 187 -16.63 -15.33 -19.32
N ALA A 188 -17.27 -15.84 -18.28
CA ALA A 188 -16.67 -16.77 -17.31
C ALA A 188 -16.49 -18.20 -17.86
N THR A 189 -17.28 -18.61 -18.85
CA THR A 189 -17.29 -19.95 -19.43
C THR A 189 -17.35 -19.88 -20.94
N ILE A 190 -16.77 -20.89 -21.60
CA ILE A 190 -16.82 -21.03 -23.05
C ILE A 190 -18.20 -21.61 -23.43
N ASN A 191 -18.89 -20.89 -24.33
CA ASN A 191 -20.15 -21.35 -24.92
C ASN A 191 -19.86 -21.98 -26.28
N THR A 192 -20.11 -23.29 -26.41
CA THR A 192 -19.94 -24.02 -27.67
C THR A 192 -21.24 -24.16 -28.49
N ALA A 193 -22.39 -23.67 -27.98
CA ALA A 193 -23.68 -23.83 -28.68
C ALA A 193 -23.76 -23.04 -29.99
N THR A 194 -22.99 -21.96 -30.14
CA THR A 194 -23.02 -21.08 -31.29
C THR A 194 -21.65 -21.06 -31.97
N ALA A 195 -21.60 -21.34 -33.26
CA ALA A 195 -20.36 -21.24 -34.07
C ALA A 195 -19.92 -19.79 -34.20
N GLY A 196 -18.60 -19.58 -34.24
CA GLY A 196 -17.97 -18.26 -34.35
C GLY A 196 -16.81 -18.09 -33.38
N THR A 197 -16.19 -16.91 -33.41
CA THR A 197 -15.07 -16.58 -32.49
C THR A 197 -15.54 -15.65 -31.40
N THR A 198 -15.23 -16.02 -30.14
CA THR A 198 -15.53 -15.22 -28.95
C THR A 198 -14.23 -14.84 -28.26
N THR A 199 -14.12 -13.56 -27.88
CA THR A 199 -12.99 -13.04 -27.11
C THR A 199 -13.35 -13.05 -25.61
N TYR A 200 -12.52 -13.69 -24.83
CA TYR A 200 -12.59 -13.76 -23.36
C TYR A 200 -11.57 -12.81 -22.77
N THR A 201 -11.97 -11.94 -21.85
CA THR A 201 -11.09 -10.98 -21.17
C THR A 201 -10.75 -11.50 -19.78
N PHE A 202 -9.46 -11.65 -19.51
CA PHE A 202 -8.95 -11.98 -18.18
C PHE A 202 -8.66 -10.69 -17.42
N THR A 203 -9.23 -10.58 -16.20
CA THR A 203 -8.98 -9.48 -15.27
C THR A 203 -8.25 -10.03 -14.04
N PRO A 204 -6.99 -9.60 -13.77
CA PRO A 204 -6.27 -9.98 -12.58
C PRO A 204 -7.02 -9.63 -11.29
N ALA A 205 -6.85 -10.46 -10.26
CA ALA A 205 -7.37 -10.19 -8.93
C ALA A 205 -6.68 -8.97 -8.30
N ALA A 206 -7.35 -8.30 -7.38
CA ALA A 206 -6.80 -7.16 -6.64
C ALA A 206 -5.49 -7.55 -5.93
N GLY A 207 -4.51 -6.66 -5.94
CA GLY A 207 -3.18 -6.89 -5.35
C GLY A 207 -2.19 -7.67 -6.23
N GLN A 208 -2.64 -8.19 -7.36
CA GLN A 208 -1.79 -8.78 -8.39
C GLN A 208 -1.39 -7.69 -9.38
N CYS A 209 -0.11 -7.45 -9.57
CA CYS A 209 0.35 -6.43 -10.52
C CYS A 209 0.25 -6.92 -11.98
N GLY A 210 -0.93 -7.41 -12.36
CA GLY A 210 -1.22 -7.90 -13.70
C GLY A 210 -2.00 -6.89 -14.54
N THR A 211 -1.75 -6.88 -15.85
CA THR A 211 -2.61 -6.18 -16.82
C THR A 211 -3.76 -7.08 -17.27
N THR A 212 -4.85 -6.52 -17.75
CA THR A 212 -5.87 -7.30 -18.46
C THR A 212 -5.30 -7.91 -19.73
N THR A 213 -5.71 -9.13 -20.05
CA THR A 213 -5.34 -9.80 -21.33
C THR A 213 -6.55 -10.49 -21.92
N THR A 214 -6.47 -10.91 -23.17
CA THR A 214 -7.57 -11.54 -23.89
C THR A 214 -7.16 -12.88 -24.47
N LEU A 215 -8.12 -13.81 -24.56
CA LEU A 215 -8.01 -15.10 -25.22
C LEU A 215 -9.17 -15.25 -26.20
N SER A 216 -8.89 -15.54 -27.47
CA SER A 216 -9.91 -15.80 -28.48
C SER A 216 -10.11 -17.31 -28.62
N VAL A 217 -11.35 -17.75 -28.59
CA VAL A 217 -11.75 -19.14 -28.82
C VAL A 217 -12.69 -19.21 -30.03
N THR A 218 -12.36 -20.09 -30.97
CA THR A 218 -13.16 -20.29 -32.19
C THR A 218 -13.96 -21.60 -32.06
N ILE A 219 -15.26 -21.53 -32.37
CA ILE A 219 -16.17 -22.66 -32.45
C ILE A 219 -16.51 -22.88 -33.92
N ASP A 220 -16.11 -24.02 -34.45
CA ASP A 220 -16.47 -24.42 -35.81
C ASP A 220 -17.92 -24.97 -35.87
N PRO A 221 -18.68 -24.64 -36.93
CA PRO A 221 -20.02 -25.17 -37.08
C PRO A 221 -20.00 -26.70 -37.22
N GLN A 222 -21.01 -27.35 -36.66
CA GLN A 222 -21.23 -28.77 -36.84
C GLN A 222 -21.65 -29.04 -38.28
N VAL A 223 -20.92 -29.90 -38.99
CA VAL A 223 -21.20 -30.30 -40.37
C VAL A 223 -21.82 -31.69 -40.35
N THR A 224 -22.98 -31.82 -41.01
CA THR A 224 -23.67 -33.13 -41.19
C THR A 224 -23.01 -33.87 -42.36
N PRO A 225 -22.50 -35.10 -42.15
CA PRO A 225 -22.01 -35.93 -43.25
C PRO A 225 -23.10 -36.21 -44.30
N THR A 226 -22.77 -36.07 -45.56
CA THR A 226 -23.64 -36.37 -46.69
C THR A 226 -23.07 -37.54 -47.51
N PHE A 227 -23.95 -38.46 -47.95
CA PHE A 227 -23.54 -39.62 -48.70
C PHE A 227 -24.34 -39.70 -50.01
N ALA A 228 -23.72 -40.23 -51.04
CA ALA A 228 -24.44 -40.56 -52.25
C ALA A 228 -25.39 -41.74 -51.99
N PRO A 229 -26.61 -41.75 -52.56
CA PRO A 229 -27.53 -42.85 -52.40
C PRO A 229 -26.94 -44.14 -52.97
N ILE A 230 -27.12 -45.24 -52.25
CA ILE A 230 -26.77 -46.59 -52.73
C ILE A 230 -27.97 -47.08 -53.58
N ALA A 231 -27.67 -47.58 -54.81
CA ALA A 231 -28.73 -48.14 -55.67
C ALA A 231 -29.37 -49.37 -55.01
N ASN A 232 -30.57 -49.71 -55.46
CA ASN A 232 -31.30 -50.91 -54.96
C ASN A 232 -30.43 -52.17 -55.09
N ILE A 233 -30.38 -52.96 -54.05
CA ILE A 233 -29.57 -54.18 -53.93
C ILE A 233 -30.52 -55.36 -53.94
N CYS A 234 -30.25 -56.43 -54.75
CA CYS A 234 -31.05 -57.63 -54.72
C CYS A 234 -30.79 -58.48 -53.46
N GLN A 235 -31.82 -59.14 -52.96
CA GLN A 235 -31.70 -60.07 -51.84
C GLN A 235 -30.64 -61.16 -52.17
N ASN A 236 -29.76 -61.50 -51.20
CA ASN A 236 -28.67 -62.44 -51.29
C ASN A 236 -27.56 -62.03 -52.30
N SER A 237 -27.52 -60.79 -52.82
CA SER A 237 -26.41 -60.29 -53.62
C SER A 237 -25.30 -59.78 -52.76
N THR A 238 -24.12 -59.58 -53.36
CA THR A 238 -22.98 -58.97 -52.65
C THR A 238 -23.25 -57.51 -52.40
N ALA A 239 -23.22 -57.10 -51.11
CA ALA A 239 -23.39 -55.74 -50.68
C ALA A 239 -22.19 -54.88 -51.08
N PRO A 240 -22.36 -53.61 -51.51
CA PRO A 240 -21.26 -52.66 -51.66
C PRO A 240 -20.74 -52.28 -50.30
N ALA A 241 -19.45 -51.92 -50.26
CA ALA A 241 -18.81 -51.40 -49.02
C ALA A 241 -19.42 -50.02 -48.71
N LEU A 242 -19.73 -49.79 -47.46
CA LEU A 242 -20.13 -48.46 -46.96
C LEU A 242 -18.94 -47.50 -47.05
N PRO A 243 -19.13 -46.28 -47.58
CA PRO A 243 -18.03 -45.33 -47.69
C PRO A 243 -17.51 -44.85 -46.35
N ALA A 244 -16.23 -44.97 -46.10
CA ALA A 244 -15.58 -44.51 -44.84
C ALA A 244 -15.50 -42.96 -44.73
N THR A 245 -15.71 -42.27 -45.87
CA THR A 245 -15.68 -40.79 -45.91
C THR A 245 -16.91 -40.29 -46.66
N SER A 246 -17.60 -39.31 -46.15
CA SER A 246 -18.74 -38.63 -46.76
C SER A 246 -18.32 -37.81 -47.98
N VAL A 247 -19.32 -37.42 -48.80
CA VAL A 247 -19.10 -36.56 -50.01
C VAL A 247 -18.51 -35.21 -49.62
N ASN A 248 -18.85 -34.70 -48.45
CA ASN A 248 -18.31 -33.44 -47.89
C ASN A 248 -17.06 -33.65 -47.01
N GLY A 249 -16.35 -34.78 -47.13
CA GLY A 249 -15.01 -35.02 -46.59
C GLY A 249 -14.93 -35.46 -45.14
N ILE A 250 -16.05 -35.82 -44.48
CA ILE A 250 -16.06 -36.25 -43.09
C ILE A 250 -15.84 -37.76 -43.00
N SER A 251 -14.79 -38.20 -42.32
CA SER A 251 -14.50 -39.60 -42.09
C SER A 251 -15.21 -40.13 -40.87
N GLY A 252 -15.64 -41.39 -40.92
CA GLY A 252 -16.34 -42.03 -39.82
C GLY A 252 -16.52 -43.53 -40.00
N THR A 253 -17.28 -44.16 -39.11
CA THR A 253 -17.58 -45.58 -39.11
C THR A 253 -19.07 -45.81 -39.11
N TRP A 254 -19.47 -46.91 -39.71
CA TRP A 254 -20.89 -47.29 -39.75
C TRP A 254 -21.22 -48.29 -38.66
N ASN A 255 -22.44 -48.21 -38.15
CA ASN A 255 -23.01 -49.22 -37.25
C ASN A 255 -24.45 -49.50 -37.71
N PRO A 256 -24.72 -50.66 -38.31
CA PRO A 256 -23.85 -51.81 -38.60
C PRO A 256 -22.76 -51.49 -39.60
N ALA A 257 -21.57 -52.13 -39.54
CA ALA A 257 -20.43 -51.91 -40.40
C ALA A 257 -20.63 -52.40 -41.83
N THR A 258 -21.59 -53.30 -42.06
CA THR A 258 -21.90 -53.91 -43.36
C THR A 258 -23.39 -53.93 -43.60
N ILE A 259 -23.77 -53.91 -44.87
CA ILE A 259 -25.16 -54.05 -45.28
C ILE A 259 -25.56 -55.50 -45.28
N ASN A 260 -26.63 -55.88 -44.56
CA ASN A 260 -27.21 -57.23 -44.61
C ASN A 260 -28.17 -57.37 -45.79
N THR A 261 -27.86 -58.23 -46.74
CA THR A 261 -28.68 -58.50 -47.93
C THR A 261 -29.55 -59.79 -47.80
N THR A 262 -29.49 -60.51 -46.70
CA THR A 262 -30.26 -61.79 -46.57
C THR A 262 -31.74 -61.59 -46.36
N THR A 263 -32.16 -60.44 -45.86
CA THR A 263 -33.55 -60.09 -45.59
C THR A 263 -33.99 -58.93 -46.49
N ALA A 264 -35.11 -59.11 -47.21
CA ALA A 264 -35.69 -58.00 -48.00
C ALA A 264 -36.27 -56.94 -47.04
N GLY A 265 -35.97 -55.62 -47.32
CA GLY A 265 -36.45 -54.50 -46.52
C GLY A 265 -35.68 -53.23 -46.87
N THR A 266 -36.02 -52.10 -46.21
CA THR A 266 -35.30 -50.83 -46.27
C THR A 266 -34.70 -50.52 -44.90
#